data_8cb31d6c779012fde6c47ecfe3002c16
#
_entry.id   8cb31d6c779012fde6c47ecfe3002c16
#
_cell.length_a   1.000
_cell.length_b   1.000
_cell.length_c   1.000
_cell.angle_alpha   90.00
_cell.angle_beta   90.00
_cell.angle_gamma   90.00
#
_symmetry.space_group_name_H-M   'P 1'
#
loop_
_entity.id
_entity.type
_entity.pdbx_description
1 polymer ?
#
loop_
_entity_poly.entity_id
_entity_poly.type
_entity_poly.pdbx_seq_one_letter_code
_entity_poly.pdbx_strand_id
1 'polypeptide(L)'
;MKTKLTFILFFSLGFFFAQEKKDSIKPKYKYEPNLAIGVDVLNAALSAFSDRKLFQAHASTKVRRNISAVLDAGYDKNVYLKGGYDASAKGIFAKLGGFYMLSMDQENKDNGFYAGGKLGASFYEQEYKAVPIRAFGGADQYLQLPSSKQSSYWVEAMIGARVQLFKSNFYVDVNAQPRYLAYTSK
;
A
#
# COMPACT_ATOMS: atom_id res chain seq x y z
N MET A 1 29.72 -7.32 -3.20
CA MET A 1 29.45 -5.92 -2.87
C MET A 1 29.62 -4.94 -4.04
N LYS A 2 30.48 -5.21 -5.04
CA LYS A 2 30.75 -4.28 -6.17
C LYS A 2 29.58 -4.07 -7.13
N THR A 3 28.73 -5.08 -7.38
CA THR A 3 27.59 -5.01 -8.31
C THR A 3 26.41 -4.14 -7.80
N LYS A 4 26.21 -4.06 -6.49
CA LYS A 4 25.13 -3.22 -5.90
C LYS A 4 25.44 -1.72 -5.98
N LEU A 5 26.72 -1.37 -5.90
CA LEU A 5 27.18 0.02 -6.01
C LEU A 5 27.03 0.56 -7.43
N THR A 6 27.28 -0.29 -8.43
CA THR A 6 27.13 0.07 -9.86
C THR A 6 25.68 0.35 -10.23
N PHE A 7 24.72 -0.39 -9.65
CA PHE A 7 23.29 -0.18 -9.92
C PHE A 7 22.76 1.13 -9.32
N ILE A 8 23.23 1.50 -8.13
CA ILE A 8 22.89 2.78 -7.49
C ILE A 8 23.48 3.96 -8.28
N LEU A 9 24.69 3.82 -8.80
CA LEU A 9 25.36 4.85 -9.62
C LEU A 9 24.65 5.07 -10.97
N PHE A 10 24.16 4.01 -11.61
CA PHE A 10 23.39 4.10 -12.86
C PHE A 10 22.02 4.76 -12.64
N PHE A 11 21.37 4.48 -11.51
CA PHE A 11 20.09 5.09 -11.19
C PHE A 11 20.21 6.58 -10.86
N SER A 12 21.31 7.00 -10.20
CA SER A 12 21.57 8.42 -9.90
C SER A 12 21.92 9.24 -11.14
N LEU A 13 22.62 8.67 -12.12
CA LEU A 13 22.93 9.34 -13.37
C LEU A 13 21.70 9.63 -14.25
N GLY A 14 20.66 8.79 -14.19
CA GLY A 14 19.39 9.01 -14.91
C GLY A 14 18.64 10.26 -14.48
N PHE A 15 18.83 10.72 -13.24
CA PHE A 15 18.16 11.92 -12.74
C PHE A 15 18.82 13.24 -13.21
N PHE A 16 20.09 13.22 -13.63
CA PHE A 16 20.78 14.44 -14.07
C PHE A 16 20.45 14.86 -15.51
N PHE A 17 19.97 13.95 -16.36
CA PHE A 17 19.60 14.26 -17.74
C PHE A 17 18.16 14.76 -17.91
N ALA A 18 17.34 14.77 -16.85
CA ALA A 18 15.96 15.21 -16.90
C ALA A 18 15.75 16.73 -16.68
N GLN A 19 16.84 17.53 -16.60
CA GLN A 19 16.75 18.97 -16.40
C GLN A 19 16.86 19.74 -17.73
N GLU A 20 15.88 19.65 -18.60
CA GLU A 20 15.69 20.65 -19.64
C GLU A 20 15.09 21.93 -19.01
N LYS A 21 15.94 22.96 -18.96
CA LYS A 21 15.53 24.31 -18.57
C LYS A 21 14.68 24.93 -19.70
N LYS A 22 13.37 24.73 -19.63
CA LYS A 22 12.43 25.54 -20.41
C LYS A 22 12.04 26.74 -19.56
N ASP A 23 12.61 27.91 -19.89
CA ASP A 23 12.12 29.20 -19.41
C ASP A 23 10.76 29.49 -20.04
N SER A 24 9.73 28.84 -19.55
CA SER A 24 8.34 29.18 -19.81
C SER A 24 7.81 29.91 -18.57
N ILE A 25 7.23 31.08 -18.74
CA ILE A 25 6.43 31.78 -17.74
C ILE A 25 5.42 30.75 -17.21
N LYS A 26 5.73 30.13 -16.06
CA LYS A 26 4.85 29.11 -15.46
C LYS A 26 3.57 29.80 -15.03
N PRO A 27 2.41 29.47 -15.59
CA PRO A 27 1.15 30.02 -15.12
C PRO A 27 1.04 29.74 -13.61
N LYS A 28 0.71 30.76 -12.84
CA LYS A 28 0.56 30.67 -11.40
C LYS A 28 -0.50 29.58 -11.13
N TYR A 29 -0.09 28.43 -10.59
CA TYR A 29 -1.01 27.33 -10.30
C TYR A 29 -2.06 27.80 -9.31
N LYS A 30 -3.32 27.86 -9.74
CA LYS A 30 -4.44 28.08 -8.84
C LYS A 30 -4.74 26.77 -8.13
N TYR A 31 -4.57 26.76 -6.83
CA TYR A 31 -4.90 25.60 -6.00
C TYR A 31 -6.42 25.37 -6.05
N GLU A 32 -6.81 24.23 -6.60
CA GLU A 32 -8.19 23.76 -6.58
C GLU A 32 -8.19 22.48 -5.74
N PRO A 33 -8.67 22.54 -4.48
CA PRO A 33 -8.76 21.36 -3.65
C PRO A 33 -9.73 20.37 -4.27
N ASN A 34 -9.24 19.16 -4.53
CA ASN A 34 -10.04 18.05 -5.01
C ASN A 34 -9.90 16.92 -4.00
N LEU A 35 -10.98 16.58 -3.30
CA LEU A 35 -11.03 15.44 -2.37
C LEU A 35 -11.66 14.25 -3.07
N ALA A 36 -10.89 13.19 -3.25
CA ALA A 36 -11.39 11.90 -3.72
C ALA A 36 -11.37 10.90 -2.56
N ILE A 37 -12.50 10.21 -2.36
CA ILE A 37 -12.65 9.16 -1.36
C ILE A 37 -12.98 7.86 -2.11
N GLY A 38 -12.40 6.75 -1.69
CA GLY A 38 -12.61 5.46 -2.31
C GLY A 38 -12.49 4.30 -1.33
N VAL A 39 -12.89 3.14 -1.81
CA VAL A 39 -12.78 1.87 -1.10
C VAL A 39 -12.12 0.83 -1.98
N ASP A 40 -11.39 -0.10 -1.37
CA ASP A 40 -10.78 -1.22 -2.08
C ASP A 40 -11.83 -2.32 -2.31
N VAL A 41 -12.46 -2.27 -3.48
CA VAL A 41 -13.53 -3.20 -3.85
C VAL A 41 -12.98 -4.60 -4.09
N LEU A 42 -11.76 -4.72 -4.66
CA LEU A 42 -11.17 -6.01 -4.97
C LEU A 42 -10.87 -6.81 -3.70
N ASN A 43 -10.20 -6.21 -2.73
CA ASN A 43 -9.91 -6.87 -1.46
C ASN A 43 -11.19 -7.12 -0.64
N ALA A 44 -12.18 -6.23 -0.69
CA ALA A 44 -13.47 -6.46 -0.05
C ALA A 44 -14.21 -7.66 -0.67
N ALA A 45 -14.21 -7.80 -2.00
CA ALA A 45 -14.80 -8.93 -2.69
C ALA A 45 -14.04 -10.24 -2.40
N LEU A 46 -12.71 -10.24 -2.48
CA LEU A 46 -11.89 -11.41 -2.14
C LEU A 46 -12.06 -11.84 -0.68
N SER A 47 -12.30 -10.90 0.22
CA SER A 47 -12.60 -11.16 1.63
C SER A 47 -13.91 -11.97 1.82
N ALA A 48 -14.84 -11.93 0.88
CA ALA A 48 -16.05 -12.76 0.96
C ALA A 48 -15.75 -14.27 0.77
N PHE A 49 -14.71 -14.59 0.01
CA PHE A 49 -14.38 -15.96 -0.41
C PHE A 49 -13.10 -16.52 0.22
N SER A 50 -12.45 -15.79 1.12
CA SER A 50 -11.19 -16.20 1.76
C SER A 50 -11.24 -16.08 3.28
N ASP A 51 -10.33 -16.77 3.96
CA ASP A 51 -10.15 -16.67 5.42
C ASP A 51 -9.55 -15.32 5.84
N ARG A 52 -9.00 -14.59 4.90
CA ARG A 52 -8.53 -13.22 5.11
C ARG A 52 -9.64 -12.21 4.86
N LYS A 53 -9.87 -11.34 5.83
CA LYS A 53 -10.84 -10.23 5.75
C LYS A 53 -10.07 -8.92 5.73
N LEU A 54 -9.99 -8.28 4.56
CA LEU A 54 -9.29 -7.00 4.37
C LEU A 54 -10.26 -5.94 3.86
N PHE A 55 -10.45 -4.90 4.64
CA PHE A 55 -11.24 -3.73 4.28
C PHE A 55 -10.35 -2.49 4.35
N GLN A 56 -10.30 -1.75 3.27
CA GLN A 56 -9.49 -0.53 3.16
C GLN A 56 -10.31 0.58 2.51
N ALA A 57 -10.25 1.76 3.12
CA ALA A 57 -10.70 3.01 2.52
C ALA A 57 -9.50 3.91 2.27
N HIS A 58 -9.62 4.78 1.28
CA HIS A 58 -8.61 5.77 0.97
C HIS A 58 -9.22 7.14 0.74
N ALA A 59 -8.45 8.16 1.06
CA ALA A 59 -8.74 9.55 0.73
C ALA A 59 -7.52 10.16 0.04
N SER A 60 -7.71 10.91 -1.02
CA SER A 60 -6.64 11.62 -1.69
C SER A 60 -7.04 13.05 -2.01
N THR A 61 -6.06 13.96 -1.93
CA THR A 61 -6.26 15.37 -2.26
C THR A 61 -5.10 15.88 -3.09
N LYS A 62 -5.40 16.75 -4.03
CA LYS A 62 -4.39 17.37 -4.89
C LYS A 62 -3.68 18.48 -4.11
N VAL A 63 -2.37 18.35 -3.93
CA VAL A 63 -1.52 19.34 -3.24
C VAL A 63 -0.86 20.29 -4.26
N ARG A 64 -0.49 19.76 -5.42
CA ARG A 64 0.07 20.50 -6.55
C ARG A 64 -0.52 20.00 -7.86
N ARG A 65 -0.19 20.65 -8.97
CA ARG A 65 -0.68 20.30 -10.32
C ARG A 65 -0.60 18.79 -10.61
N ASN A 66 0.50 18.15 -10.23
CA ASN A 66 0.76 16.74 -10.54
C ASN A 66 0.99 15.89 -9.27
N ILE A 67 0.84 16.46 -8.07
CA ILE A 67 1.12 15.81 -6.80
C ILE A 67 -0.15 15.73 -6.00
N SER A 68 -0.48 14.53 -5.54
CA SER A 68 -1.57 14.28 -4.61
C SER A 68 -1.05 13.63 -3.34
N ALA A 69 -1.59 14.07 -2.20
CA ALA A 69 -1.42 13.38 -0.93
C ALA A 69 -2.48 12.28 -0.80
N VAL A 70 -2.14 11.19 -0.13
CA VAL A 70 -3.01 10.03 0.08
C VAL A 70 -2.95 9.57 1.51
N LEU A 71 -4.12 9.28 2.07
CA LEU A 71 -4.31 8.64 3.35
C LEU A 71 -5.14 7.36 3.14
N ASP A 72 -4.63 6.22 3.57
CA ASP A 72 -5.38 4.97 3.62
C ASP A 72 -5.58 4.55 5.07
N ALA A 73 -6.71 3.94 5.35
CA ALA A 73 -6.99 3.29 6.64
C ALA A 73 -7.77 2.00 6.40
N GLY A 74 -7.56 1.01 7.24
CA GLY A 74 -8.23 -0.25 7.06
C GLY A 74 -8.12 -1.19 8.25
N TYR A 75 -8.80 -2.32 8.09
CA TYR A 75 -8.82 -3.44 9.01
C TYR A 75 -8.42 -4.70 8.27
N ASP A 76 -7.51 -5.49 8.84
CA ASP A 76 -7.04 -6.76 8.31
C ASP A 76 -7.21 -7.85 9.39
N LYS A 77 -7.89 -8.93 9.04
CA LYS A 77 -7.98 -10.15 9.83
C LYS A 77 -7.56 -11.32 8.97
N ASN A 78 -6.56 -12.05 9.41
CA ASN A 78 -6.06 -13.22 8.72
C ASN A 78 -6.13 -14.42 9.67
N VAL A 79 -6.69 -15.53 9.19
CA VAL A 79 -6.74 -16.81 9.90
C VAL A 79 -5.95 -17.83 9.09
N TYR A 80 -5.04 -18.50 9.73
CA TYR A 80 -4.20 -19.52 9.12
C TYR A 80 -4.47 -20.87 9.77
N LEU A 81 -5.17 -21.74 9.03
CA LEU A 81 -5.53 -23.09 9.44
C LEU A 81 -4.91 -24.07 8.44
N LYS A 82 -3.64 -24.45 8.63
CA LYS A 82 -2.97 -25.36 7.70
C LYS A 82 -1.89 -26.19 8.40
N GLY A 83 -1.83 -27.49 8.08
CA GLY A 83 -0.76 -28.35 8.58
C GLY A 83 -0.74 -28.55 10.10
N GLY A 84 -1.90 -28.42 10.76
CA GLY A 84 -2.02 -28.49 12.23
C GLY A 84 -1.78 -27.15 12.95
N TYR A 85 -1.41 -26.10 12.22
CA TYR A 85 -1.34 -24.75 12.77
C TYR A 85 -2.72 -24.11 12.81
N ASP A 86 -3.07 -23.49 13.95
CA ASP A 86 -4.19 -22.57 14.10
C ASP A 86 -3.63 -21.25 14.64
N ALA A 87 -3.53 -20.28 13.77
CA ALA A 87 -3.04 -18.94 14.09
C ALA A 87 -3.97 -17.88 13.52
N SER A 88 -4.16 -16.80 14.27
CA SER A 88 -4.94 -15.68 13.80
C SER A 88 -4.24 -14.36 14.10
N ALA A 89 -4.38 -13.41 13.18
CA ALA A 89 -3.95 -12.03 13.38
C ALA A 89 -5.08 -11.10 12.97
N LYS A 90 -5.37 -10.10 13.77
CA LYS A 90 -6.40 -9.09 13.49
C LYS A 90 -5.92 -7.72 13.95
N GLY A 91 -6.16 -6.69 13.17
CA GLY A 91 -5.72 -5.36 13.53
C GLY A 91 -6.16 -4.28 12.58
N ILE A 92 -5.78 -3.07 12.89
CA ILE A 92 -6.02 -1.89 12.07
C ILE A 92 -4.70 -1.40 11.49
N PHE A 93 -4.78 -0.71 10.38
CA PHE A 93 -3.62 -0.05 9.79
C PHE A 93 -3.98 1.32 9.23
N ALA A 94 -2.98 2.16 9.14
CA ALA A 94 -3.05 3.44 8.45
C ALA A 94 -1.81 3.62 7.59
N LYS A 95 -1.95 4.31 6.46
CA LYS A 95 -0.86 4.63 5.54
C LYS A 95 -0.99 6.08 5.10
N LEU A 96 0.12 6.78 5.06
CA LEU A 96 0.20 8.17 4.61
C LEU A 96 1.28 8.30 3.54
N GLY A 97 0.99 9.03 2.48
CA GLY A 97 1.96 9.22 1.42
C GLY A 97 1.48 10.16 0.32
N GLY A 98 2.01 9.94 -0.86
CA GLY A 98 1.61 10.72 -2.02
C GLY A 98 2.03 10.08 -3.32
N PHE A 99 1.46 10.58 -4.40
CA PHE A 99 1.82 10.15 -5.75
C PHE A 99 1.98 11.35 -6.69
N TYR A 100 2.77 11.13 -7.72
CA TYR A 100 3.01 12.05 -8.81
C TYR A 100 2.37 11.47 -10.09
N MET A 101 1.55 12.29 -10.78
CA MET A 101 0.98 11.92 -12.08
C MET A 101 2.07 12.00 -13.15
N LEU A 102 2.44 10.85 -13.70
CA LEU A 102 3.46 10.71 -14.75
C LEU A 102 2.92 11.12 -16.12
N SER A 103 1.69 10.70 -16.41
CA SER A 103 0.95 11.12 -17.60
C SER A 103 -0.43 11.59 -17.19
N MET A 104 -0.95 12.57 -17.90
CA MET A 104 -2.28 13.10 -17.65
C MET A 104 -3.00 13.25 -18.97
N ASP A 105 -4.30 12.96 -18.96
CA ASP A 105 -5.16 13.23 -20.08
C ASP A 105 -5.33 14.76 -20.27
N GLN A 106 -5.46 15.21 -21.50
CA GLN A 106 -5.68 16.62 -21.82
C GLN A 106 -7.06 17.11 -21.36
N GLU A 107 -8.07 16.24 -21.44
CA GLU A 107 -9.44 16.57 -21.04
C GLU A 107 -9.64 16.45 -19.52
N ASN A 108 -9.01 15.45 -18.89
CA ASN A 108 -9.13 15.23 -17.45
C ASN A 108 -7.76 14.97 -16.82
N LYS A 109 -7.25 15.99 -16.15
CA LYS A 109 -5.91 15.98 -15.50
C LYS A 109 -5.81 14.99 -14.32
N ASP A 110 -6.90 14.37 -13.91
CA ASP A 110 -6.92 13.34 -12.87
C ASP A 110 -6.83 11.93 -13.45
N ASN A 111 -6.98 11.79 -14.79
CA ASN A 111 -6.78 10.54 -15.52
C ASN A 111 -5.31 10.38 -15.89
N GLY A 112 -4.81 9.16 -15.77
CA GLY A 112 -3.49 8.80 -16.24
C GLY A 112 -2.73 7.88 -15.32
N PHE A 113 -1.45 7.69 -15.63
CA PHE A 113 -0.54 6.88 -14.83
C PHE A 113 0.12 7.71 -13.74
N TYR A 114 0.35 7.07 -12.61
CA TYR A 114 1.02 7.70 -11.49
C TYR A 114 2.02 6.75 -10.81
N ALA A 115 3.00 7.34 -10.12
CA ALA A 115 3.91 6.64 -9.23
C ALA A 115 4.05 7.42 -7.92
N GLY A 116 4.32 6.71 -6.85
CA GLY A 116 4.43 7.33 -5.53
C GLY A 116 4.93 6.40 -4.45
N GLY A 117 4.72 6.82 -3.21
CA GLY A 117 5.07 6.01 -2.05
C GLY A 117 4.25 6.38 -0.83
N LYS A 118 4.20 5.44 0.10
CA LYS A 118 3.47 5.55 1.37
C LYS A 118 4.30 4.99 2.52
N LEU A 119 4.11 5.56 3.69
CA LEU A 119 4.54 5.01 4.96
C LEU A 119 3.32 4.38 5.64
N GLY A 120 3.45 3.17 6.11
CA GLY A 120 2.40 2.43 6.76
C GLY A 120 2.74 2.05 8.18
N ALA A 121 1.71 2.01 9.02
CA ALA A 121 1.76 1.49 10.37
C ALA A 121 0.55 0.60 10.63
N SER A 122 0.74 -0.50 11.35
CA SER A 122 -0.35 -1.36 11.82
C SER A 122 -0.19 -1.69 13.28
N PHE A 123 -1.32 -1.82 13.94
CA PHE A 123 -1.45 -2.30 15.31
C PHE A 123 -2.36 -3.51 15.28
N TYR A 124 -1.85 -4.67 15.65
CA TYR A 124 -2.57 -5.92 15.54
C TYR A 124 -2.34 -6.82 16.73
N GLU A 125 -3.29 -7.70 16.96
CA GLU A 125 -3.24 -8.78 17.94
C GLU A 125 -3.02 -10.08 17.18
N GLN A 126 -2.04 -10.86 17.63
CA GLN A 126 -1.69 -12.15 17.08
C GLN A 126 -1.87 -13.23 18.15
N GLU A 127 -2.52 -14.32 17.79
CA GLU A 127 -2.80 -15.46 18.66
C GLU A 127 -2.42 -16.76 17.95
N TYR A 128 -1.78 -17.66 18.67
CA TYR A 128 -1.49 -19.02 18.22
C TYR A 128 -2.27 -20.01 19.07
N LYS A 129 -3.37 -20.54 18.54
CA LYS A 129 -4.23 -21.50 19.24
C LYS A 129 -3.70 -22.91 19.19
N ALA A 130 -3.00 -23.28 18.11
CA ALA A 130 -2.32 -24.55 17.99
C ALA A 130 -1.04 -24.40 17.17
N VAL A 131 0.07 -24.80 17.74
CA VAL A 131 1.37 -24.94 17.07
C VAL A 131 1.78 -26.41 17.24
N PRO A 132 1.84 -27.20 16.16
CA PRO A 132 2.16 -28.63 16.28
C PRO A 132 3.63 -28.82 16.63
N ILE A 133 3.88 -29.52 17.72
CA ILE A 133 5.19 -30.05 18.10
C ILE A 133 5.21 -31.52 17.68
N ARG A 134 5.87 -31.80 16.57
CA ARG A 134 5.95 -33.15 16.02
C ARG A 134 6.90 -34.00 16.84
N ALA A 135 6.39 -35.11 17.38
CA ALA A 135 7.20 -36.11 18.09
C ALA A 135 7.63 -37.23 17.13
N PHE A 136 8.91 -37.61 17.20
CA PHE A 136 9.39 -38.75 16.43
C PHE A 136 8.82 -40.07 17.04
N GLY A 137 7.92 -40.71 16.31
CA GLY A 137 7.31 -41.99 16.74
C GLY A 137 6.18 -41.89 17.77
N GLY A 138 5.64 -40.69 18.03
CA GLY A 138 4.53 -40.44 18.96
C GLY A 138 3.44 -39.54 18.35
N ALA A 139 2.37 -39.31 19.11
CA ALA A 139 1.32 -38.36 18.74
C ALA A 139 1.84 -36.93 18.80
N ASP A 140 1.44 -36.11 17.82
CA ASP A 140 1.77 -34.67 17.81
C ASP A 140 1.18 -33.97 19.06
N GLN A 141 1.98 -33.14 19.71
CA GLN A 141 1.54 -32.25 20.78
C GLN A 141 1.25 -30.87 20.21
N TYR A 142 0.34 -30.13 20.84
CA TYR A 142 -0.03 -28.80 20.42
C TYR A 142 0.29 -27.77 21.51
N LEU A 143 1.08 -26.77 21.14
CA LEU A 143 1.38 -25.65 22.02
C LEU A 143 0.42 -24.50 21.72
N GLN A 144 -0.15 -23.92 22.76
CA GLN A 144 -0.92 -22.69 22.69
C GLN A 144 -0.07 -21.52 23.21
N LEU A 145 -0.03 -20.43 22.47
CA LEU A 145 0.62 -19.20 22.92
C LEU A 145 -0.46 -18.14 23.12
N PRO A 146 -0.39 -17.37 24.22
CA PRO A 146 -1.35 -16.32 24.50
C PRO A 146 -1.29 -15.24 23.41
N SER A 147 -2.39 -14.51 23.27
CA SER A 147 -2.45 -13.40 22.35
C SER A 147 -1.43 -12.32 22.72
N SER A 148 -0.76 -11.77 21.72
CA SER A 148 0.19 -10.68 21.88
C SER A 148 -0.17 -9.50 20.98
N LYS A 149 -0.06 -8.28 21.52
CA LYS A 149 -0.23 -7.05 20.74
C LYS A 149 1.09 -6.66 20.11
N GLN A 150 1.07 -6.39 18.83
CA GLN A 150 2.25 -6.05 18.05
C GLN A 150 1.98 -4.81 17.18
N SER A 151 3.06 -4.18 16.78
CA SER A 151 3.02 -3.08 15.82
C SER A 151 4.04 -3.33 14.71
N SER A 152 3.68 -2.96 13.48
CA SER A 152 4.58 -3.07 12.34
C SER A 152 4.56 -1.77 11.56
N TYR A 153 5.74 -1.40 11.03
CA TYR A 153 5.95 -0.20 10.23
C TYR A 153 6.63 -0.60 8.93
N TRP A 154 6.16 -0.03 7.81
CA TRP A 154 6.68 -0.37 6.49
C TRP A 154 6.65 0.82 5.55
N VAL A 155 7.37 0.68 4.45
CA VAL A 155 7.34 1.61 3.32
C VAL A 155 6.71 0.88 2.13
N GLU A 156 5.84 1.55 1.40
CA GLU A 156 5.27 1.06 0.14
C GLU A 156 5.71 1.95 -1.01
N ALA A 157 6.13 1.34 -2.11
CA ALA A 157 6.13 2.00 -3.39
C ALA A 157 4.76 1.81 -4.03
N MET A 158 4.34 2.74 -4.87
CA MET A 158 3.05 2.69 -5.54
C MET A 158 3.19 3.06 -7.00
N ILE A 159 2.62 2.24 -7.88
CA ILE A 159 2.45 2.54 -9.29
C ILE A 159 1.03 2.17 -9.69
N GLY A 160 0.36 3.02 -10.46
CA GLY A 160 -1.03 2.77 -10.82
C GLY A 160 -1.53 3.65 -11.94
N ALA A 161 -2.80 3.42 -12.27
CA ALA A 161 -3.55 4.19 -13.23
C ALA A 161 -4.93 4.53 -12.67
N ARG A 162 -5.37 5.76 -12.93
CA ARG A 162 -6.69 6.26 -12.56
C ARG A 162 -7.43 6.69 -13.81
N VAL A 163 -8.70 6.33 -13.90
CA VAL A 163 -9.58 6.69 -15.01
C VAL A 163 -10.94 7.11 -14.48
N GLN A 164 -11.40 8.27 -14.93
CA GLN A 164 -12.75 8.76 -14.67
C GLN A 164 -13.77 7.99 -15.51
N LEU A 165 -14.86 7.58 -14.91
CA LEU A 165 -15.94 6.87 -15.59
C LEU A 165 -16.97 7.86 -16.14
N PHE A 166 -17.26 7.76 -17.44
CA PHE A 166 -18.40 8.44 -18.10
C PHE A 166 -18.52 9.95 -17.84
N LYS A 167 -17.40 10.69 -17.69
CA LYS A 167 -17.39 12.12 -17.31
C LYS A 167 -18.15 12.40 -15.99
N SER A 168 -18.22 11.42 -15.11
CA SER A 168 -18.84 11.53 -13.79
C SER A 168 -17.82 11.85 -12.70
N ASN A 169 -18.24 11.96 -11.46
CA ASN A 169 -17.33 12.11 -10.31
C ASN A 169 -16.80 10.76 -9.80
N PHE A 170 -17.00 9.67 -10.55
CA PHE A 170 -16.52 8.34 -10.19
C PHE A 170 -15.23 8.02 -10.92
N TYR A 171 -14.28 7.42 -10.20
CA TYR A 171 -12.99 7.00 -10.73
C TYR A 171 -12.77 5.50 -10.46
N VAL A 172 -12.16 4.82 -11.41
CA VAL A 172 -11.53 3.52 -11.18
C VAL A 172 -10.03 3.74 -11.05
N ASP A 173 -9.47 3.19 -9.99
CA ASP A 173 -8.05 3.28 -9.67
C ASP A 173 -7.49 1.86 -9.52
N VAL A 174 -6.51 1.52 -10.35
CA VAL A 174 -5.83 0.23 -10.30
C VAL A 174 -4.36 0.48 -10.01
N ASN A 175 -3.85 -0.16 -8.96
CA ASN A 175 -2.47 0.06 -8.54
C ASN A 175 -1.82 -1.20 -7.97
N ALA A 176 -0.49 -1.23 -8.06
CA ALA A 176 0.38 -2.19 -7.40
C ALA A 176 1.17 -1.47 -6.30
N GLN A 177 1.22 -2.09 -5.11
CA GLN A 177 1.84 -1.52 -3.93
C GLN A 177 2.82 -2.53 -3.29
N PRO A 178 4.02 -2.73 -3.87
CA PRO A 178 5.05 -3.52 -3.21
C PRO A 178 5.48 -2.83 -1.91
N ARG A 179 5.60 -3.63 -0.83
CA ARG A 179 5.96 -3.12 0.49
C ARG A 179 7.26 -3.71 1.01
N TYR A 180 7.98 -2.91 1.77
CA TYR A 180 9.15 -3.31 2.52
C TYR A 180 8.90 -3.08 4.01
N LEU A 181 8.92 -4.17 4.78
CA LEU A 181 8.76 -4.12 6.24
C LEU A 181 10.03 -3.52 6.85
N ALA A 182 9.89 -2.39 7.54
CA ALA A 182 11.01 -1.70 8.16
C ALA A 182 11.23 -2.15 9.62
N TYR A 183 10.14 -2.35 10.36
CA TYR A 183 10.20 -2.72 11.76
C TYR A 183 8.93 -3.46 12.20
N THR A 184 9.10 -4.44 13.09
CA THR A 184 8.01 -5.09 13.85
C THR A 184 8.43 -5.17 15.30
N SER A 185 7.51 -4.78 16.21
CA SER A 185 7.71 -5.00 17.66
C SER A 185 7.63 -6.50 17.95
N LYS A 186 8.46 -6.94 18.85
CA LYS A 186 8.40 -8.31 19.41
C LYS A 186 7.46 -8.34 20.59
#